data_6c72aecea7e2211002b0b82124e7c6c3
#
_entry.id   6c72aecea7e2211002b0b82124e7c6c3
#
_cell.length_a   1.000
_cell.length_b   1.000
_cell.length_c   1.000
_cell.angle_alpha   90.00
_cell.angle_beta   90.00
_cell.angle_gamma   90.00
#
_symmetry.space_group_name_H-M   'P 1'
#
loop_
_entity.id
_entity.type
_entity.pdbx_description
1 polymer ?
#
loop_
_entity_poly.entity_id
_entity_poly.type
_entity_poly.pdbx_seq_one_letter_code
_entity_poly.pdbx_strand_id
1 'polypeptide(L)'
;VQVPVQIKSTIASAHTKTPDITDLPIKETGSTTEFNKIYIYGIFTVYGRTGRDISYMFSNKLKLIFLYILLNSDSEGVSSSLLNSLFWPEKMEKKAKNLKGVTISNLRKALAEIDGVELIYDKGFFRIITTAPCYCDYCHLKVLLDLNSHDSEEMLRILERGQLLECTKQEFFD
;
A
#
# COMPACT_ATOMS: atom_id res chain seq x y z
N VAL A 1 -4.94 62.56 -9.38
CA VAL A 1 -4.33 62.80 -8.06
C VAL A 1 -3.64 61.49 -7.69
N GLN A 2 -2.32 61.47 -7.88
CA GLN A 2 -1.43 60.35 -7.53
C GLN A 2 -0.94 60.61 -6.10
N VAL A 3 -0.91 59.55 -5.29
CA VAL A 3 -0.19 59.52 -4.03
C VAL A 3 0.74 58.29 -4.05
N PRO A 4 2.07 58.47 -3.96
CA PRO A 4 2.99 57.34 -3.88
C PRO A 4 3.21 56.95 -2.42
N VAL A 5 3.06 55.65 -2.11
CA VAL A 5 3.45 55.07 -0.81
C VAL A 5 4.89 54.61 -0.92
N GLN A 6 5.75 55.29 -0.19
CA GLN A 6 7.15 54.88 0.02
C GLN A 6 7.22 53.81 1.12
N ILE A 7 7.78 52.64 0.79
CA ILE A 7 8.15 51.63 1.77
C ILE A 7 9.64 51.78 2.07
N LYS A 8 9.95 52.23 3.28
CA LYS A 8 11.33 52.28 3.82
C LYS A 8 11.81 50.87 4.15
N SER A 9 12.85 50.43 3.49
CA SER A 9 13.64 49.26 3.85
C SER A 9 14.56 49.57 5.02
N THR A 10 14.36 48.90 6.14
CA THR A 10 15.33 48.89 7.24
C THR A 10 16.02 47.53 7.24
N ILE A 11 17.25 47.51 6.76
CA ILE A 11 18.12 46.31 6.84
C ILE A 11 18.80 46.37 8.21
N ALA A 12 18.41 45.51 9.12
CA ALA A 12 19.16 45.24 10.34
C ALA A 12 20.00 43.97 10.13
N SER A 13 21.31 44.18 10.00
CA SER A 13 22.31 43.10 9.95
C SER A 13 22.45 42.51 11.35
N ALA A 14 22.04 41.24 11.49
CA ALA A 14 22.36 40.43 12.65
C ALA A 14 23.27 39.28 12.20
N HIS A 15 24.56 39.40 12.53
CA HIS A 15 25.49 38.28 12.45
C HIS A 15 25.10 37.23 13.50
N THR A 16 24.52 36.16 13.07
CA THR A 16 24.36 34.94 13.88
C THR A 16 25.30 33.89 13.34
N LYS A 17 26.26 33.51 14.20
CA LYS A 17 27.20 32.41 13.98
C LYS A 17 26.44 31.13 13.64
N THR A 18 26.78 30.52 12.49
CA THR A 18 26.43 29.15 12.13
C THR A 18 27.08 28.19 13.15
N PRO A 19 26.32 27.33 13.84
CA PRO A 19 26.94 26.22 14.56
C PRO A 19 27.43 25.19 13.55
N ASP A 20 28.69 24.84 13.70
CA ASP A 20 29.41 23.79 13.00
C ASP A 20 28.71 22.45 13.22
N ILE A 21 28.05 21.89 12.19
CA ILE A 21 27.39 20.57 12.22
C ILE A 21 28.41 19.53 11.73
N THR A 22 29.48 19.38 12.46
CA THR A 22 30.45 18.31 12.27
C THR A 22 30.74 17.71 13.64
N ASP A 23 29.87 16.82 14.11
CA ASP A 23 30.11 15.74 15.08
C ASP A 23 28.79 15.26 15.73
N LEU A 24 27.88 14.78 14.89
CA LEU A 24 26.90 13.81 15.36
C LEU A 24 27.33 12.45 14.83
N PRO A 25 27.54 11.43 15.67
CA PRO A 25 27.79 10.10 15.18
C PRO A 25 26.53 9.65 14.43
N ILE A 26 26.66 9.55 13.11
CA ILE A 26 25.71 8.81 12.28
C ILE A 26 25.81 7.38 12.78
N LYS A 27 24.96 7.03 13.73
CA LYS A 27 24.66 5.62 13.97
C LYS A 27 23.96 5.14 12.70
N GLU A 28 24.74 4.52 11.82
CA GLU A 28 24.23 3.60 10.84
C GLU A 28 23.55 2.44 11.61
N THR A 29 22.33 2.68 12.04
CA THR A 29 21.40 1.59 12.34
C THR A 29 20.89 1.09 11.01
N GLY A 30 21.71 0.26 10.35
CA GLY A 30 21.28 -0.64 9.31
C GLY A 30 20.28 -1.65 9.87
N SER A 31 19.09 -1.21 10.14
CA SER A 31 17.92 -2.02 10.35
C SER A 31 16.92 -1.59 9.29
N THR A 32 17.06 -2.13 8.09
CA THR A 32 15.94 -2.26 7.18
C THR A 32 14.91 -3.07 7.93
N THR A 33 13.96 -2.38 8.52
CA THR A 33 12.85 -3.00 9.25
C THR A 33 12.11 -3.89 8.24
N GLU A 34 12.25 -5.21 8.38
CA GLU A 34 11.54 -6.20 7.56
C GLU A 34 10.05 -6.26 7.91
N PHE A 35 9.53 -5.24 8.59
CA PHE A 35 8.17 -5.16 9.10
C PHE A 35 7.25 -4.52 8.07
N ASN A 36 6.00 -4.94 8.07
CA ASN A 36 4.92 -4.37 7.27
C ASN A 36 5.25 -4.29 5.76
N LYS A 37 5.56 -5.43 5.15
CA LYS A 37 5.85 -5.51 3.72
C LYS A 37 4.88 -6.42 2.99
N ILE A 38 4.40 -5.98 1.85
CA ILE A 38 3.55 -6.74 0.93
C ILE A 38 4.26 -6.81 -0.41
N TYR A 39 4.52 -8.02 -0.86
CA TYR A 39 5.10 -8.29 -2.16
C TYR A 39 4.08 -9.00 -3.04
N ILE A 40 3.80 -8.41 -4.20
CA ILE A 40 2.82 -8.90 -5.18
C ILE A 40 3.52 -9.34 -6.47
N TYR A 41 4.70 -8.78 -6.74
CA TYR A 41 5.54 -9.25 -7.84
C TYR A 41 6.24 -10.54 -7.44
N GLY A 42 6.17 -11.56 -8.32
CA GLY A 42 6.67 -12.91 -8.05
C GLY A 42 5.83 -13.65 -7.01
N ILE A 43 6.48 -14.22 -6.01
CA ILE A 43 5.81 -14.98 -4.94
C ILE A 43 5.11 -14.00 -4.00
N PHE A 44 3.81 -14.16 -3.83
CA PHE A 44 3.04 -13.38 -2.85
C PHE A 44 3.57 -13.61 -1.45
N THR A 45 4.09 -12.56 -0.84
CA THR A 45 4.68 -12.62 0.50
C THR A 45 4.24 -11.42 1.32
N VAL A 46 3.85 -11.66 2.56
CA VAL A 46 3.40 -10.62 3.49
C VAL A 46 4.15 -10.76 4.81
N TYR A 47 4.84 -9.70 5.20
CA TYR A 47 5.47 -9.57 6.51
C TYR A 47 4.64 -8.62 7.38
N GLY A 48 4.22 -9.11 8.53
CA GLY A 48 3.44 -8.33 9.49
C GLY A 48 4.29 -7.42 10.37
N ARG A 49 3.64 -6.74 11.31
CA ARG A 49 4.25 -5.78 12.25
C ARG A 49 5.39 -6.36 13.10
N THR A 50 5.46 -7.67 13.25
CA THR A 50 6.51 -8.36 14.00
C THR A 50 7.68 -8.83 13.12
N GLY A 51 7.65 -8.53 11.81
CA GLY A 51 8.63 -9.02 10.84
C GLY A 51 8.47 -10.50 10.46
N ARG A 52 7.40 -11.15 10.93
CA ARG A 52 7.13 -12.54 10.59
C ARG A 52 6.38 -12.63 9.28
N ASP A 53 6.67 -13.68 8.52
CA ASP A 53 5.87 -14.04 7.35
C ASP A 53 4.49 -14.51 7.79
N ILE A 54 3.46 -13.78 7.36
CA ILE A 54 2.05 -14.05 7.63
C ILE A 54 1.28 -14.40 6.35
N SER A 55 1.98 -14.71 5.25
CA SER A 55 1.37 -15.08 3.96
C SER A 55 0.37 -16.24 4.10
N TYR A 56 0.62 -17.15 5.05
CA TYR A 56 -0.26 -18.29 5.36
C TYR A 56 -1.67 -17.86 5.82
N MET A 57 -1.86 -16.64 6.30
CA MET A 57 -3.18 -16.12 6.68
C MET A 57 -4.05 -15.82 5.47
N PHE A 58 -3.44 -15.72 4.28
CA PHE A 58 -4.11 -15.46 3.03
C PHE A 58 -4.34 -16.79 2.29
N SER A 59 -5.46 -17.48 2.60
CA SER A 59 -5.89 -18.60 1.75
C SER A 59 -6.05 -18.14 0.31
N ASN A 60 -6.02 -19.05 -0.67
CA ASN A 60 -6.10 -18.72 -2.09
C ASN A 60 -7.22 -17.74 -2.40
N LYS A 61 -8.43 -18.04 -1.93
CA LYS A 61 -9.58 -17.16 -2.15
C LYS A 61 -9.42 -15.80 -1.47
N LEU A 62 -8.86 -15.78 -0.27
CA LEU A 62 -8.65 -14.53 0.48
C LEU A 62 -7.61 -13.66 -0.21
N LYS A 63 -6.52 -14.26 -0.71
CA LYS A 63 -5.48 -13.62 -1.50
C LYS A 63 -6.06 -13.00 -2.76
N LEU A 64 -6.85 -13.75 -3.55
CA LEU A 64 -7.50 -13.23 -4.75
C LEU A 64 -8.41 -12.03 -4.48
N ILE A 65 -9.22 -12.10 -3.41
CA ILE A 65 -10.10 -11.00 -3.02
C ILE A 65 -9.27 -9.78 -2.58
N PHE A 66 -8.24 -9.99 -1.78
CA PHE A 66 -7.32 -8.94 -1.36
C PHE A 66 -6.69 -8.23 -2.57
N LEU A 67 -6.09 -8.99 -3.48
CA LEU A 67 -5.45 -8.47 -4.68
C LEU A 67 -6.46 -7.75 -5.59
N TYR A 68 -7.64 -8.33 -5.80
CA TYR A 68 -8.67 -7.71 -6.61
C TYR A 68 -9.12 -6.35 -6.06
N ILE A 69 -9.32 -6.25 -4.74
CA ILE A 69 -9.67 -4.97 -4.11
C ILE A 69 -8.51 -4.00 -4.19
N LEU A 70 -7.29 -4.42 -3.87
CA LEU A 70 -6.10 -3.55 -3.86
C LEU A 70 -5.84 -2.93 -5.24
N LEU A 71 -5.87 -3.74 -6.31
CA LEU A 71 -5.62 -3.29 -7.67
C LEU A 71 -6.70 -2.34 -8.21
N ASN A 72 -7.90 -2.34 -7.61
CA ASN A 72 -9.01 -1.47 -8.00
C ASN A 72 -9.31 -0.37 -6.97
N SER A 73 -8.38 -0.10 -6.05
CA SER A 73 -8.62 0.87 -4.96
C SER A 73 -8.44 2.33 -5.35
N ASP A 74 -7.83 2.62 -6.51
CA ASP A 74 -7.60 3.99 -7.00
C ASP A 74 -8.86 4.68 -7.55
N SER A 75 -9.84 3.88 -7.96
CA SER A 75 -11.14 4.36 -8.40
C SER A 75 -12.12 4.43 -7.23
N GLU A 76 -13.40 4.31 -7.51
CA GLU A 76 -14.42 4.19 -6.45
C GLU A 76 -14.24 2.93 -5.56
N GLY A 77 -13.37 2.01 -5.98
CA GLY A 77 -13.17 0.72 -5.35
C GLY A 77 -14.05 -0.37 -5.95
N VAL A 78 -14.15 -1.49 -5.27
CA VAL A 78 -14.88 -2.67 -5.72
C VAL A 78 -16.24 -2.74 -5.05
N SER A 79 -17.31 -2.74 -5.84
CA SER A 79 -18.65 -2.84 -5.27
C SER A 79 -18.92 -4.17 -4.60
N SER A 80 -19.70 -4.14 -3.55
CA SER A 80 -20.11 -5.33 -2.79
C SER A 80 -20.86 -6.36 -3.64
N SER A 81 -21.63 -5.90 -4.64
CA SER A 81 -22.34 -6.75 -5.60
C SER A 81 -21.38 -7.43 -6.56
N LEU A 82 -20.40 -6.68 -7.08
CA LEU A 82 -19.38 -7.22 -7.99
C LEU A 82 -18.54 -8.29 -7.31
N LEU A 83 -18.15 -8.10 -6.05
CA LEU A 83 -17.47 -9.17 -5.29
C LEU A 83 -18.33 -10.43 -5.17
N ASN A 84 -19.65 -10.30 -4.95
CA ASN A 84 -20.53 -11.46 -4.89
C ASN A 84 -20.57 -12.21 -6.22
N SER A 85 -20.74 -11.50 -7.35
CA SER A 85 -20.83 -12.12 -8.67
C SER A 85 -19.53 -12.79 -9.11
N LEU A 86 -18.37 -12.22 -8.75
CA LEU A 86 -17.08 -12.78 -9.12
C LEU A 86 -16.68 -13.99 -8.27
N PHE A 87 -16.87 -13.91 -6.96
CA PHE A 87 -16.31 -14.91 -6.05
C PHE A 87 -17.32 -15.94 -5.57
N TRP A 88 -18.62 -15.71 -5.78
CA TRP A 88 -19.71 -16.65 -5.43
C TRP A 88 -20.85 -16.67 -6.46
N PRO A 89 -20.54 -16.84 -7.77
CA PRO A 89 -21.53 -16.69 -8.85
C PRO A 89 -22.71 -17.65 -8.75
N GLU A 90 -22.45 -18.87 -8.29
CA GLU A 90 -23.47 -19.93 -8.22
C GLU A 90 -24.23 -19.97 -6.90
N LYS A 91 -23.98 -19.04 -5.99
CA LYS A 91 -24.62 -19.05 -4.67
C LYS A 91 -25.86 -18.16 -4.68
N MET A 92 -26.92 -18.63 -4.02
CA MET A 92 -28.07 -17.79 -3.72
C MET A 92 -27.59 -16.52 -3.01
N GLU A 93 -28.20 -15.37 -3.29
CA GLU A 93 -27.78 -14.06 -2.80
C GLU A 93 -27.52 -14.02 -1.29
N LYS A 94 -28.43 -14.58 -0.49
CA LYS A 94 -28.28 -14.64 0.97
C LYS A 94 -27.02 -15.41 1.38
N LYS A 95 -26.74 -16.55 0.72
CA LYS A 95 -25.57 -17.37 1.00
C LYS A 95 -24.28 -16.68 0.55
N ALA A 96 -24.28 -16.06 -0.61
CA ALA A 96 -23.15 -15.27 -1.11
C ALA A 96 -22.82 -14.10 -0.15
N LYS A 97 -23.84 -13.39 0.33
CA LYS A 97 -23.68 -12.31 1.31
C LYS A 97 -23.03 -12.79 2.62
N ASN A 98 -23.46 -13.94 3.14
CA ASN A 98 -22.89 -14.51 4.36
C ASN A 98 -21.43 -14.93 4.15
N LEU A 99 -21.13 -15.65 3.06
CA LEU A 99 -19.77 -16.08 2.72
C LEU A 99 -18.83 -14.88 2.53
N LYS A 100 -19.28 -13.84 1.83
CA LYS A 100 -18.56 -12.60 1.72
C LYS A 100 -18.28 -11.98 3.09
N GLY A 101 -19.29 -11.91 3.97
CA GLY A 101 -19.13 -11.36 5.32
C GLY A 101 -18.02 -12.05 6.10
N VAL A 102 -18.01 -13.39 6.08
CA VAL A 102 -16.95 -14.20 6.73
C VAL A 102 -15.60 -13.94 6.09
N THR A 103 -15.52 -13.91 4.75
CA THR A 103 -14.26 -13.69 4.03
C THR A 103 -13.70 -12.29 4.31
N ILE A 104 -14.53 -11.26 4.27
CA ILE A 104 -14.11 -9.88 4.61
C ILE A 104 -13.67 -9.77 6.07
N SER A 105 -14.33 -10.47 6.99
CA SER A 105 -13.90 -10.52 8.39
C SER A 105 -12.52 -11.16 8.54
N ASN A 106 -12.27 -12.26 7.82
CA ASN A 106 -10.95 -12.91 7.82
C ASN A 106 -9.88 -12.02 7.17
N LEU A 107 -10.22 -11.30 6.09
CA LEU A 107 -9.31 -10.35 5.48
C LEU A 107 -8.93 -9.23 6.47
N ARG A 108 -9.91 -8.66 7.18
CA ARG A 108 -9.61 -7.65 8.21
C ARG A 108 -8.70 -8.18 9.31
N LYS A 109 -8.88 -9.45 9.73
CA LYS A 109 -8.00 -10.07 10.73
C LYS A 109 -6.56 -10.21 10.21
N ALA A 110 -6.38 -10.62 8.96
CA ALA A 110 -5.05 -10.71 8.35
C ALA A 110 -4.39 -9.33 8.21
N LEU A 111 -5.15 -8.33 7.74
CA LEU A 111 -4.66 -6.96 7.60
C LEU A 111 -4.37 -6.29 8.94
N ALA A 112 -5.07 -6.70 10.02
CA ALA A 112 -4.79 -6.20 11.36
C ALA A 112 -3.41 -6.58 11.90
N GLU A 113 -2.72 -7.54 11.28
CA GLU A 113 -1.32 -7.89 11.59
C GLU A 113 -0.29 -7.02 10.85
N ILE A 114 -0.74 -6.07 10.00
CA ILE A 114 0.09 -5.19 9.19
C ILE A 114 -0.25 -3.76 9.55
N ASP A 115 0.71 -2.98 10.01
CA ASP A 115 0.50 -1.55 10.24
C ASP A 115 0.54 -0.81 8.90
N GLY A 116 -0.32 0.20 8.75
CA GLY A 116 -0.40 0.99 7.53
C GLY A 116 -1.24 0.37 6.41
N VAL A 117 -2.04 -0.66 6.70
CA VAL A 117 -2.99 -1.22 5.71
C VAL A 117 -4.39 -1.25 6.28
N GLU A 118 -5.34 -0.69 5.56
CA GLU A 118 -6.72 -0.62 5.99
C GLU A 118 -7.68 -1.04 4.88
N LEU A 119 -8.66 -1.89 5.22
CA LEU A 119 -9.80 -2.23 4.37
C LEU A 119 -11.00 -1.35 4.71
N ILE A 120 -11.25 -0.37 3.86
CA ILE A 120 -12.37 0.57 3.98
C ILE A 120 -13.59 0.00 3.26
N TYR A 121 -14.77 0.19 3.86
CA TYR A 121 -16.05 -0.04 3.23
C TYR A 121 -16.88 1.24 3.36
N ASP A 122 -17.13 1.88 2.23
CA ASP A 122 -17.93 3.11 2.15
C ASP A 122 -18.91 3.05 0.99
N LYS A 123 -20.15 3.47 1.22
CA LYS A 123 -21.21 3.56 0.20
C LYS A 123 -21.39 2.32 -0.68
N GLY A 124 -21.10 1.13 -0.13
CA GLY A 124 -21.21 -0.12 -0.86
C GLY A 124 -19.96 -0.59 -1.59
N PHE A 125 -18.84 0.14 -1.47
CA PHE A 125 -17.57 -0.16 -2.12
C PHE A 125 -16.49 -0.52 -1.12
N PHE A 126 -15.64 -1.47 -1.48
CA PHE A 126 -14.45 -1.85 -0.74
C PHE A 126 -13.21 -1.25 -1.38
N ARG A 127 -12.31 -0.71 -0.56
CA ARG A 127 -10.99 -0.22 -0.96
C ARG A 127 -9.95 -0.66 0.05
N ILE A 128 -8.72 -0.89 -0.41
CA ILE A 128 -7.56 -1.09 0.46
C ILE A 128 -6.67 0.13 0.31
N ILE A 129 -6.34 0.73 1.43
CA ILE A 129 -5.41 1.86 1.50
C ILE A 129 -4.13 1.37 2.16
N THR A 130 -3.00 1.71 1.55
CA THR A 130 -1.68 1.48 2.10
C THR A 130 -1.02 2.82 2.44
N THR A 131 -0.52 2.93 3.64
CA THR A 131 0.19 4.13 4.14
C THR A 131 1.45 3.70 4.88
N ALA A 132 2.35 4.64 5.14
CA ALA A 132 3.48 4.35 6.03
C ALA A 132 2.96 3.85 7.40
N PRO A 133 3.57 2.84 8.02
CA PRO A 133 4.87 2.25 7.64
C PRO A 133 4.80 1.04 6.69
N CYS A 134 3.69 0.76 6.00
CA CYS A 134 3.58 -0.38 5.10
C CYS A 134 4.27 -0.11 3.75
N TYR A 135 5.16 -1.00 3.36
CA TYR A 135 5.69 -1.07 2.01
C TYR A 135 4.88 -2.08 1.19
N CYS A 136 4.40 -1.65 0.02
CA CYS A 136 3.77 -2.52 -0.97
C CYS A 136 4.46 -2.28 -2.31
N ASP A 137 5.11 -3.30 -2.87
CA ASP A 137 5.90 -3.20 -4.10
C ASP A 137 5.07 -2.68 -5.30
N TYR A 138 3.83 -3.14 -5.45
CA TYR A 138 2.91 -2.64 -6.47
C TYR A 138 2.58 -1.15 -6.29
N CYS A 139 2.20 -0.76 -5.06
CA CYS A 139 1.86 0.63 -4.78
C CYS A 139 3.08 1.54 -4.94
N HIS A 140 4.26 1.07 -4.54
CA HIS A 140 5.50 1.80 -4.68
C HIS A 140 5.90 1.99 -6.14
N LEU A 141 5.87 0.93 -6.96
CA LEU A 141 6.13 1.02 -8.39
C LEU A 141 5.16 1.98 -9.08
N LYS A 142 3.88 1.95 -8.70
CA LYS A 142 2.89 2.87 -9.23
C LYS A 142 3.25 4.32 -8.93
N VAL A 143 3.62 4.64 -7.69
CA VAL A 143 4.07 5.99 -7.32
C VAL A 143 5.29 6.42 -8.12
N LEU A 144 6.28 5.54 -8.32
CA LEU A 144 7.45 5.83 -9.14
C LEU A 144 7.09 6.15 -10.60
N LEU A 145 6.13 5.43 -11.17
CA LEU A 145 5.64 5.65 -12.54
C LEU A 145 4.84 6.96 -12.64
N ASP A 146 3.94 7.24 -11.71
CA ASP A 146 3.10 8.45 -11.71
C ASP A 146 3.93 9.73 -11.53
N LEU A 147 5.01 9.67 -10.76
CA LEU A 147 5.94 10.78 -10.55
C LEU A 147 6.96 10.95 -11.68
N ASN A 148 6.91 10.12 -12.75
CA ASN A 148 7.97 10.05 -13.77
C ASN A 148 9.37 9.97 -13.14
N SER A 149 9.48 9.20 -12.07
CA SER A 149 10.73 9.03 -11.34
C SER A 149 11.80 8.44 -12.27
N HIS A 150 13.00 9.01 -12.20
CA HIS A 150 14.16 8.44 -12.92
C HIS A 150 14.87 7.35 -12.10
N ASP A 151 14.26 6.87 -11.00
CA ASP A 151 14.80 5.79 -10.19
C ASP A 151 14.57 4.43 -10.87
N SER A 152 15.27 4.25 -12.00
CA SER A 152 15.22 3.03 -12.80
C SER A 152 15.74 1.81 -12.05
N GLU A 153 16.66 2.02 -11.10
CA GLU A 153 17.23 0.94 -10.30
C GLU A 153 16.20 0.32 -9.36
N GLU A 154 15.43 1.15 -8.65
CA GLU A 154 14.38 0.66 -7.77
C GLU A 154 13.22 0.02 -8.56
N MET A 155 12.85 0.59 -9.69
CA MET A 155 11.86 -0.02 -10.58
C MET A 155 12.31 -1.41 -11.07
N LEU A 156 13.56 -1.55 -11.50
CA LEU A 156 14.14 -2.84 -11.92
C LEU A 156 14.14 -3.83 -10.76
N ARG A 157 14.54 -3.42 -9.56
CA ARG A 157 14.57 -4.26 -8.36
C ARG A 157 13.18 -4.84 -8.03
N ILE A 158 12.11 -4.05 -8.23
CA ILE A 158 10.74 -4.53 -8.06
C ILE A 158 10.38 -5.55 -9.14
N LEU A 159 10.67 -5.25 -10.42
CA LEU A 159 10.30 -6.09 -11.56
C LEU A 159 11.10 -7.40 -11.61
N GLU A 160 12.34 -7.41 -11.13
CA GLU A 160 13.20 -8.61 -11.04
C GLU A 160 12.66 -9.65 -10.05
N ARG A 161 11.75 -9.27 -9.15
CA ARG A 161 11.09 -10.22 -8.25
C ARG A 161 10.22 -11.25 -8.98
N GLY A 162 9.75 -10.94 -10.19
CA GLY A 162 8.91 -11.82 -11.00
C GLY A 162 7.71 -11.08 -11.61
N GLN A 163 6.80 -11.85 -12.18
CA GLN A 163 5.62 -11.27 -12.81
C GLN A 163 4.59 -10.82 -11.77
N LEU A 164 3.86 -9.75 -12.11
CA LEU A 164 2.72 -9.32 -11.30
C LEU A 164 1.68 -10.46 -11.25
N LEU A 165 1.18 -10.74 -10.06
CA LEU A 165 0.17 -11.79 -9.82
C LEU A 165 0.60 -13.19 -10.29
N GLU A 166 1.88 -13.48 -10.35
CA GLU A 166 2.37 -14.82 -10.72
C GLU A 166 1.77 -15.93 -9.84
N CYS A 167 1.57 -15.62 -8.57
CA CYS A 167 0.95 -16.51 -7.59
C CYS A 167 -0.51 -16.88 -7.89
N THR A 168 -1.19 -16.20 -8.81
CA THR A 168 -2.60 -16.46 -9.14
C THR A 168 -2.78 -17.36 -10.36
N LYS A 169 -1.71 -17.55 -11.16
CA LYS A 169 -1.78 -18.31 -12.41
C LYS A 169 -2.14 -19.78 -12.23
N GLN A 170 -1.71 -20.38 -11.13
CA GLN A 170 -1.99 -21.80 -10.83
C GLN A 170 -3.39 -22.04 -10.28
N GLU A 171 -4.08 -21.01 -9.82
CA GLU A 171 -5.34 -21.14 -9.07
C GLU A 171 -6.59 -20.95 -9.92
N PHE A 172 -6.43 -20.49 -11.19
CA PHE A 172 -7.55 -20.30 -12.11
C PHE A 172 -7.80 -21.54 -13.00
N PHE A 173 -6.95 -22.56 -12.94
CA PHE A 173 -7.02 -23.74 -13.82
C PHE A 173 -7.32 -25.06 -13.07
N ASP A 174 -7.49 -25.03 -11.77
CA ASP A 174 -8.00 -26.14 -10.93
C ASP A 174 -9.43 -25.84 -10.44
#